data_5ee258d4c66ed17b804aaea7a449362c
#
_entry.id   5ee258d4c66ed17b804aaea7a449362c
#
_cell.length_a   1.000
_cell.length_b   1.000
_cell.length_c   1.000
_cell.angle_alpha   90.00
_cell.angle_beta   90.00
_cell.angle_gamma   90.00
#
_symmetry.space_group_name_H-M   'P 1'
#
loop_
_entity.id
_entity.type
_entity.pdbx_description
1 polymer ?
#
loop_
_entity_poly.entity_id
_entity_poly.type
_entity_poly.pdbx_seq_one_letter_code
_entity_poly.pdbx_strand_id
1 'polypeptide(L)' 'MVEILGYILVAVNLSPAGDVGGTAINYYSSNLECYYDAVKLEEEANPGVGFVCLEDFVKLNDS' A
#
# COMPACT_ATOMS: atom_id res chain seq x y z
N MET A 1 -19.16 2.50 12.84
CA MET A 1 -19.02 1.51 11.77
C MET A 1 -17.99 1.97 10.76
N VAL A 2 -17.29 1.03 10.17
CA VAL A 2 -16.25 1.33 9.20
C VAL A 2 -16.50 0.48 7.97
N GLU A 3 -16.28 1.06 6.81
CA GLU A 3 -16.44 0.35 5.56
C GLU A 3 -15.16 0.47 4.74
N ILE A 4 -14.75 -0.63 4.15
CA ILE A 4 -13.54 -0.65 3.33
C ILE A 4 -13.91 -0.16 1.94
N LEU A 5 -13.27 0.93 1.50
CA LEU A 5 -13.48 1.49 0.19
C LEU A 5 -12.59 0.84 -0.86
N GLY A 6 -11.44 0.40 -0.47
CA GLY A 6 -10.49 -0.21 -1.40
C GLY A 6 -9.15 -0.40 -0.74
N TYR A 7 -8.13 -0.52 -1.55
CA TYR A 7 -6.77 -0.78 -1.09
C TYR A 7 -5.79 0.14 -1.79
N ILE A 8 -4.81 0.60 -1.03
CA ILE A 8 -3.80 1.52 -1.56
C ILE A 8 -2.47 0.78 -1.60
N LEU A 9 -1.85 0.78 -2.75
CA LEU A 9 -0.51 0.20 -2.90
C LEU A 9 0.51 1.29 -2.58
N VAL A 10 1.35 1.01 -1.59
CA VAL A 10 2.33 1.97 -1.11
C VAL A 10 3.72 1.40 -1.27
N ALA A 11 4.60 2.17 -1.88
CA ALA A 11 6.01 1.82 -1.95
C ALA A 11 6.71 2.36 -0.72
N VAL A 12 7.44 1.51 -0.05
CA VAL A 12 8.15 1.86 1.17
C VAL A 12 9.64 1.77 0.92
N ASN A 13 10.35 2.85 1.21
CA ASN A 13 11.80 2.89 1.08
C ASN A 13 12.44 2.97 2.44
N LEU A 14 13.49 2.18 2.63
CA LEU A 14 14.31 2.23 3.83
C LEU A 14 15.63 2.89 3.46
N SER A 15 15.92 4.02 4.09
CA SER A 15 17.18 4.68 3.83
C SER A 15 18.24 4.20 4.81
N PRO A 16 19.51 4.26 4.44
CA PRO A 16 20.59 3.86 5.36
C PRO A 16 20.62 4.68 6.65
N ALA A 17 20.03 5.86 6.62
CA ALA A 17 19.98 6.69 7.82
C ALA A 17 18.85 6.29 8.76
N GLY A 18 18.06 5.30 8.38
CA GLY A 18 16.97 4.84 9.22
C GLY A 18 15.63 5.51 8.94
N ASP A 19 15.58 6.41 8.00
CA ASP A 19 14.33 7.05 7.63
C ASP A 19 13.48 6.10 6.81
N VAL A 20 12.18 6.13 7.05
CA VAL A 20 11.23 5.32 6.30
C VAL A 20 10.32 6.26 5.54
N GLY A 21 10.32 6.13 4.22
CA GLY A 21 9.43 6.92 3.39
C GLY A 21 8.40 6.02 2.71
N GLY A 22 7.21 6.54 2.51
CA GLY A 22 6.16 5.82 1.81
C GLY A 22 5.52 6.69 0.76
N THR A 23 5.21 6.11 -0.39
CA THR A 23 4.57 6.83 -1.47
C THR A 23 3.44 5.98 -2.02
N ALA A 24 2.25 6.55 -2.05
CA ALA A 24 1.10 5.86 -2.66
C ALA A 24 1.30 5.80 -4.16
N ILE A 25 1.21 4.60 -4.72
CA ILE A 25 1.44 4.39 -6.14
C ILE A 25 0.12 4.25 -6.88
N ASN A 26 -0.79 3.45 -6.33
CA ASN A 26 -2.01 3.15 -7.05
C ASN A 26 -3.10 2.74 -6.07
N TYR A 27 -4.30 2.68 -6.57
CA TYR A 27 -5.49 2.40 -5.77
C TYR A 27 -6.25 1.25 -6.43
N TYR A 28 -6.69 0.29 -5.62
CA TYR A 28 -7.36 -0.90 -6.11
C TYR A 28 -8.66 -1.12 -5.37
N SER A 29 -9.63 -1.69 -6.06
CA SER A 29 -10.89 -2.04 -5.43
C SER A 29 -10.85 -3.41 -4.77
N SER A 30 -9.82 -4.20 -5.06
CA SER A 30 -9.70 -5.55 -4.56
C SER A 30 -8.34 -5.76 -3.92
N ASN A 31 -8.34 -6.42 -2.77
CA ASN A 31 -7.09 -6.75 -2.09
C ASN A 31 -6.22 -7.65 -2.96
N LEU A 32 -6.85 -8.56 -3.65
CA LEU A 32 -6.12 -9.50 -4.50
C LEU A 32 -5.39 -8.77 -5.62
N GLU A 33 -6.04 -7.80 -6.24
CA GLU A 33 -5.41 -7.02 -7.29
C GLU A 33 -4.25 -6.19 -6.76
N CYS A 34 -4.42 -5.60 -5.60
CA CYS A 34 -3.36 -4.82 -4.97
C CYS A 34 -2.16 -5.71 -4.68
N TYR A 35 -2.41 -6.85 -4.09
CA TYR A 35 -1.35 -7.79 -3.74
C TYR A 35 -0.63 -8.31 -4.99
N TYR A 36 -1.38 -8.58 -6.05
CA TYR A 36 -0.82 -9.07 -7.29
C TYR A 36 0.17 -8.07 -7.88
N ASP A 37 -0.24 -6.82 -7.93
CA ASP A 37 0.64 -5.78 -8.45
C ASP A 37 1.82 -5.53 -7.52
N ALA A 38 1.61 -5.64 -6.21
CA ALA A 38 2.68 -5.46 -5.24
C ALA A 38 3.79 -6.49 -5.48
N VAL A 39 3.43 -7.74 -5.68
CA VAL A 39 4.40 -8.80 -5.93
C VAL A 39 5.13 -8.55 -7.23
N LYS A 40 4.40 -8.12 -8.25
CA LYS A 40 4.97 -7.87 -9.55
C LYS A 40 5.99 -6.73 -9.50
N LEU A 41 5.66 -5.66 -8.82
CA LEU A 41 6.56 -4.52 -8.68
C LEU A 41 7.77 -4.87 -7.82
N GLU A 42 7.57 -5.71 -6.81
CA GLU A 42 8.64 -6.11 -5.93
C GLU A 42 9.71 -6.90 -6.67
N GLU A 43 9.31 -7.69 -7.65
CA GLU A 43 10.26 -8.45 -8.46
C GLU A 43 11.15 -7.54 -9.28
N GLU A 44 10.67 -6.36 -9.63
CA GLU A 44 11.41 -5.43 -10.46
C GLU A 44 12.08 -4.33 -9.64
N ALA A 45 11.82 -4.27 -8.37
CA ALA A 45 12.31 -3.18 -7.54
C ALA A 45 13.74 -3.42 -7.09
N ASN A 46 14.41 -2.32 -6.76
CA ASN A 46 15.75 -2.38 -6.21
C ASN A 46 15.70 -2.87 -4.75
N PRO A 47 16.80 -3.42 -4.25
CA PRO A 47 16.88 -3.79 -2.84
C PRO A 47 16.59 -2.59 -1.95
N GLY A 48 15.88 -2.82 -0.86
CA GLY A 48 15.53 -1.76 0.06
C GLY A 48 14.19 -1.12 -0.21
N VAL A 49 13.52 -1.53 -1.28
CA VAL A 49 12.18 -1.04 -1.59
C VAL A 49 11.18 -2.15 -1.34
N GLY A 50 10.16 -1.86 -0.55
CA GLY A 50 9.08 -2.81 -0.30
C GLY A 50 7.77 -2.24 -0.77
N PHE A 51 6.76 -3.11 -0.90
CA PHE A 51 5.44 -2.69 -1.31
C PHE A 51 4.42 -3.28 -0.35
N VAL A 52 3.48 -2.47 0.09
CA VAL A 52 2.44 -2.92 1.00
C VAL A 52 1.09 -2.46 0.50
N CYS A 53 0.08 -3.26 0.79
CA CYS A 53 -1.30 -2.92 0.48
C CYS A 53 -1.98 -2.52 1.77
N LEU A 54 -2.44 -1.29 1.83
CA LEU A 54 -3.14 -0.77 2.99
C LEU A 54 -4.62 -0.66 2.69
N GLU A 55 -5.44 -1.01 3.66
CA GLU A 55 -6.88 -0.85 3.52
C GLU A 55 -7.25 0.61 3.63
N ASP A 56 -8.05 1.05 2.67
CA ASP A 56 -8.61 2.39 2.71
C ASP A 56 -10.07 2.26 3.13
N PHE A 57 -10.45 2.97 4.16
CA PHE A 57 -11.81 2.85 4.67
C PHE A 57 -12.31 4.17 5.22
N VAL A 58 -13.63 4.28 5.30
CA VAL A 58 -14.26 5.44 5.85
C VAL A 58 -15.11 5.02 7.06
N LYS A 59 -15.14 5.88 8.06
CA LYS A 59 -15.97 5.64 9.22
C LYS A 59 -17.38 6.09 8.90
N LEU A 60 -18.31 5.15 8.91
CA LEU A 60 -19.68 5.44 8.52
C LEU A 60 -20.52 5.98 9.63
N ASN A 61 -20.28 5.82 10.78
CA ASN A 61 -21.12 6.37 11.84
C ASN A 61 -20.31 7.25 12.72
N ASP A 62 -20.53 8.46 12.59
CA ASP A 62 -19.79 9.42 13.29
C ASP A 62 -20.42 9.93 14.54
N SER A 63 -21.55 9.53 14.85
CA SER A 63 -22.30 10.10 15.96
C SER A 63 -21.59 9.96 17.29
#